data_9c17deb4e5d4366ec74a1a3a3c045866
#
_entry.id   9c17deb4e5d4366ec74a1a3a3c045866
#
_cell.length_a   1.000
_cell.length_b   1.000
_cell.length_c   1.000
_cell.angle_alpha   90.00
_cell.angle_beta   90.00
_cell.angle_gamma   90.00
#
_symmetry.space_group_name_H-M   'P 1'
#
loop_
_entity.id
_entity.type
_entity.pdbx_description
1 polymer ?
#
loop_
_entity_poly.entity_id
_entity_poly.type
_entity_poly.pdbx_seq_one_letter_code
_entity_poly.pdbx_strand_id
1 'polypeptide(L)'
;RIVVRPDDDLAFERIVNTPKRGLGPASLRSIHLLARRDALPLTAAATRLVGSDELKPQARGVIGRLLADISRWREMLTRLPHPAVARLILDESGYTGMWQADRSPEAAGRLENLKELVVALAEFENLPGFLEHVSLVMDNDEAAGDEKVALMTLHAAKGLEFDTVFLPGWEEGLMPN
;
A
#
# COMPACT_ATOMS: atom_id res chain seq x y z
N ARG A 1 5.95 1.22 4.83
CA ARG A 1 5.74 2.52 5.51
C ARG A 1 5.36 2.31 6.97
N ILE A 2 4.34 1.55 7.31
CA ILE A 2 3.83 1.40 8.69
C ILE A 2 4.87 0.89 9.70
N VAL A 3 5.82 0.06 9.29
CA VAL A 3 6.91 -0.41 10.17
C VAL A 3 7.95 0.67 10.50
N VAL A 4 8.05 1.71 9.66
CA VAL A 4 8.93 2.87 9.89
C VAL A 4 8.16 3.98 10.60
N ARG A 5 6.94 4.27 10.15
CA ARG A 5 6.05 5.32 10.65
C ARG A 5 4.75 4.69 11.16
N PRO A 6 4.65 4.38 12.46
CA PRO A 6 3.45 3.74 13.04
C PRO A 6 2.22 4.62 13.01
N ASP A 7 2.40 5.92 12.87
CA ASP A 7 1.37 6.95 12.78
C ASP A 7 0.90 7.24 11.34
N ASP A 8 1.39 6.48 10.34
CA ASP A 8 0.94 6.59 8.96
C ASP A 8 -0.43 5.92 8.78
N ASP A 9 -1.49 6.70 8.98
CA ASP A 9 -2.87 6.25 8.91
C ASP A 9 -3.23 5.70 7.54
N LEU A 10 -2.74 6.31 6.45
CA LEU A 10 -2.99 5.82 5.09
C LEU A 10 -2.34 4.46 4.85
N ALA A 11 -1.12 4.26 5.36
CA ALA A 11 -0.47 2.95 5.27
C ALA A 11 -1.24 1.90 6.07
N PHE A 12 -1.75 2.25 7.27
CA PHE A 12 -2.55 1.34 8.08
C PHE A 12 -3.86 0.96 7.39
N GLU A 13 -4.60 1.93 6.86
CA GLU A 13 -5.86 1.68 6.13
C GLU A 13 -5.67 0.71 4.96
N ARG A 14 -4.59 0.88 4.19
CA ARG A 14 -4.30 0.02 3.04
C ARG A 14 -4.04 -1.43 3.42
N ILE A 15 -3.42 -1.67 4.59
CA ILE A 15 -2.99 -3.02 4.96
C ILE A 15 -3.91 -3.72 5.96
N VAL A 16 -4.73 -3.01 6.73
CA VAL A 16 -5.48 -3.58 7.86
C VAL A 16 -6.38 -4.75 7.45
N ASN A 17 -6.89 -4.73 6.23
CA ASN A 17 -7.72 -5.80 5.67
C ASN A 17 -7.24 -6.28 4.27
N THR A 18 -5.98 -6.06 3.94
CA THR A 18 -5.33 -6.55 2.72
C THR A 18 -4.03 -7.29 3.10
N PRO A 19 -3.93 -8.59 2.88
CA PRO A 19 -4.96 -9.54 2.41
C PRO A 19 -6.22 -9.55 3.27
N LYS A 20 -7.33 -10.06 2.73
CA LYS A 20 -8.60 -10.15 3.47
C LYS A 20 -8.42 -10.92 4.79
N ARG A 21 -8.68 -10.26 5.92
CA ARG A 21 -8.57 -10.83 7.27
C ARG A 21 -9.91 -11.04 7.95
N GLY A 22 -11.01 -10.86 7.20
CA GLY A 22 -12.37 -11.02 7.74
C GLY A 22 -12.82 -9.86 8.65
N LEU A 23 -12.16 -8.70 8.54
CA LEU A 23 -12.59 -7.50 9.23
C LEU A 23 -13.78 -6.87 8.48
N GLY A 24 -14.91 -6.78 9.16
CA GLY A 24 -16.09 -6.12 8.63
C GLY A 24 -16.03 -4.59 8.76
N PRO A 25 -16.87 -3.86 7.98
CA PRO A 25 -16.91 -2.39 8.00
C PRO A 25 -17.16 -1.79 9.40
N ALA A 26 -17.89 -2.51 10.27
CA ALA A 26 -18.17 -2.05 11.62
C ALA A 26 -16.89 -1.93 12.46
N SER A 27 -16.00 -2.94 12.41
CA SER A 27 -14.73 -2.92 13.16
C SER A 27 -13.80 -1.80 12.68
N LEU A 28 -13.74 -1.57 11.37
CA LEU A 28 -12.95 -0.47 10.80
C LEU A 28 -13.51 0.89 11.23
N ARG A 29 -14.84 1.06 11.18
CA ARG A 29 -15.49 2.30 11.67
C ARG A 29 -15.21 2.56 13.14
N SER A 30 -15.21 1.54 14.00
CA SER A 30 -14.87 1.70 15.43
C SER A 30 -13.47 2.26 15.62
N ILE A 31 -12.48 1.79 14.84
CA ILE A 31 -11.11 2.32 14.86
C ILE A 31 -11.09 3.80 14.48
N HIS A 32 -11.75 4.18 13.39
CA HIS A 32 -11.81 5.57 12.93
C HIS A 32 -12.53 6.49 13.92
N LEU A 33 -13.63 6.03 14.52
CA LEU A 33 -14.38 6.81 15.49
C LEU A 33 -13.55 7.08 16.75
N LEU A 34 -12.85 6.08 17.26
CA LEU A 34 -11.96 6.24 18.41
C LEU A 34 -10.78 7.15 18.07
N ALA A 35 -10.15 6.97 16.91
CA ALA A 35 -9.04 7.79 16.46
C ALA A 35 -9.43 9.29 16.39
N ARG A 36 -10.59 9.59 15.81
CA ARG A 36 -11.11 10.97 15.73
C ARG A 36 -11.48 11.54 17.09
N ARG A 37 -12.18 10.76 17.93
CA ARG A 37 -12.61 11.19 19.25
C ARG A 37 -11.44 11.60 20.14
N ASP A 38 -10.37 10.80 20.11
CA ASP A 38 -9.24 10.93 21.04
C ASP A 38 -8.00 11.57 20.37
N ALA A 39 -8.13 12.03 19.11
CA ALA A 39 -7.05 12.61 18.29
C ALA A 39 -5.80 11.69 18.23
N LEU A 40 -6.02 10.39 17.95
CA LEU A 40 -4.98 9.36 17.92
C LEU A 40 -4.74 8.88 16.48
N PRO A 41 -3.52 8.43 16.14
CA PRO A 41 -3.28 7.62 14.97
C PRO A 41 -4.12 6.34 14.97
N LEU A 42 -4.48 5.83 13.78
CA LEU A 42 -5.32 4.62 13.66
C LEU A 42 -4.71 3.38 14.33
N THR A 43 -3.39 3.23 14.30
CA THR A 43 -2.69 2.14 15.00
C THR A 43 -2.85 2.23 16.52
N ALA A 44 -2.76 3.44 17.08
CA ALA A 44 -2.94 3.67 18.52
C ALA A 44 -4.40 3.42 18.95
N ALA A 45 -5.36 3.89 18.14
CA ALA A 45 -6.78 3.62 18.34
C ALA A 45 -7.08 2.11 18.24
N ALA A 46 -6.53 1.42 17.25
CA ALA A 46 -6.65 -0.03 17.10
C ALA A 46 -6.08 -0.77 18.31
N THR A 47 -4.93 -0.35 18.84
CA THR A 47 -4.30 -0.92 20.03
C THR A 47 -5.19 -0.78 21.24
N ARG A 48 -5.80 0.40 21.46
CA ARG A 48 -6.76 0.63 22.57
C ARG A 48 -7.98 -0.27 22.44
N LEU A 49 -8.56 -0.38 21.24
CA LEU A 49 -9.73 -1.23 21.02
C LEU A 49 -9.44 -2.71 21.22
N VAL A 50 -8.23 -3.18 20.89
CA VAL A 50 -7.80 -4.56 21.20
C VAL A 50 -7.77 -4.81 22.70
N GLY A 51 -7.43 -3.83 23.51
CA GLY A 51 -7.45 -3.90 24.98
C GLY A 51 -8.83 -3.70 25.62
N SER A 52 -9.89 -3.46 24.82
CA SER A 52 -11.25 -3.24 25.30
C SER A 52 -12.22 -4.32 24.81
N ASP A 53 -13.45 -4.27 25.29
CA ASP A 53 -14.54 -5.15 24.84
C ASP A 53 -15.41 -4.54 23.72
N GLU A 54 -15.00 -3.40 23.16
CA GLU A 54 -15.75 -2.69 22.13
C GLU A 54 -15.71 -3.41 20.75
N LEU A 55 -14.71 -4.27 20.52
CA LEU A 55 -14.61 -5.10 19.33
C LEU A 55 -15.10 -6.51 19.59
N LYS A 56 -15.72 -7.10 18.55
CA LYS A 56 -16.05 -8.53 18.57
C LYS A 56 -14.75 -9.35 18.78
N PRO A 57 -14.79 -10.47 19.53
CA PRO A 57 -13.58 -11.27 19.84
C PRO A 57 -12.77 -11.67 18.62
N GLN A 58 -13.42 -12.03 17.52
CA GLN A 58 -12.74 -12.37 16.25
C GLN A 58 -11.95 -11.18 15.69
N ALA A 59 -12.59 -10.00 15.57
CA ALA A 59 -11.93 -8.80 15.06
C ALA A 59 -10.79 -8.37 15.96
N ARG A 60 -11.00 -8.41 17.29
CA ARG A 60 -9.98 -8.13 18.31
C ARG A 60 -8.75 -9.01 18.13
N GLY A 61 -8.95 -10.32 17.97
CA GLY A 61 -7.86 -11.27 17.75
C GLY A 61 -7.10 -11.04 16.45
N VAL A 62 -7.81 -10.68 15.37
CA VAL A 62 -7.20 -10.41 14.05
C VAL A 62 -6.36 -9.12 14.10
N ILE A 63 -6.92 -8.04 14.64
CA ILE A 63 -6.22 -6.75 14.74
C ILE A 63 -5.03 -6.87 15.69
N GLY A 64 -5.21 -7.56 16.83
CA GLY A 64 -4.13 -7.79 17.80
C GLY A 64 -2.93 -8.51 17.18
N ARG A 65 -3.17 -9.57 16.40
CA ARG A 65 -2.09 -10.26 15.67
C ARG A 65 -1.37 -9.35 14.67
N LEU A 66 -2.12 -8.59 13.89
CA LEU A 66 -1.52 -7.65 12.93
C LEU A 66 -0.62 -6.61 13.63
N LEU A 67 -1.08 -6.02 14.72
CA LEU A 67 -0.30 -5.05 15.50
C LEU A 67 0.96 -5.67 16.12
N ALA A 68 0.85 -6.91 16.63
CA ALA A 68 1.99 -7.65 17.14
C ALA A 68 3.01 -7.97 16.05
N ASP A 69 2.54 -8.36 14.85
CA ASP A 69 3.41 -8.61 13.69
C ASP A 69 4.13 -7.32 13.26
N ILE A 70 3.43 -6.19 13.15
CA ILE A 70 4.03 -4.89 12.82
C ILE A 70 5.13 -4.52 13.84
N SER A 71 4.88 -4.71 15.14
CA SER A 71 5.87 -4.47 16.19
C SER A 71 7.10 -5.37 16.02
N ARG A 72 6.88 -6.66 15.81
CA ARG A 72 7.95 -7.65 15.61
C ARG A 72 8.79 -7.34 14.37
N TRP A 73 8.16 -7.01 13.23
CA TRP A 73 8.88 -6.64 12.00
C TRP A 73 9.71 -5.37 12.20
N ARG A 74 9.24 -4.41 13.00
CA ARG A 74 10.01 -3.21 13.35
C ARG A 74 11.26 -3.56 14.16
N GLU A 75 11.15 -4.45 15.14
CA GLU A 75 12.31 -4.92 15.89
C GLU A 75 13.30 -5.65 15.00
N MET A 76 12.82 -6.43 14.01
CA MET A 76 13.69 -7.11 13.06
C MET A 76 14.53 -6.15 12.20
N LEU A 77 14.01 -4.96 11.87
CA LEU A 77 14.76 -3.94 11.13
C LEU A 77 16.01 -3.46 11.87
N THR A 78 16.12 -3.66 13.18
CA THR A 78 17.32 -3.32 13.95
C THR A 78 18.40 -4.42 13.88
N ARG A 79 18.06 -5.59 13.39
CA ARG A 79 18.92 -6.79 13.43
C ARG A 79 19.18 -7.41 12.06
N LEU A 80 18.29 -7.20 11.12
CA LEU A 80 18.33 -7.80 9.78
C LEU A 80 18.38 -6.74 8.70
N PRO A 81 19.00 -7.02 7.54
CA PRO A 81 18.93 -6.16 6.38
C PRO A 81 17.48 -5.90 5.97
N HIS A 82 17.15 -4.65 5.67
CA HIS A 82 15.78 -4.25 5.33
C HIS A 82 15.17 -4.98 4.12
N PRO A 83 15.92 -5.42 3.06
CA PRO A 83 15.34 -6.25 2.02
C PRO A 83 14.89 -7.63 2.51
N ALA A 84 15.64 -8.21 3.47
CA ALA A 84 15.26 -9.47 4.09
C ALA A 84 13.98 -9.34 4.93
N VAL A 85 13.87 -8.24 5.71
CA VAL A 85 12.66 -7.94 6.47
C VAL A 85 11.48 -7.65 5.54
N ALA A 86 11.68 -6.95 4.42
CA ALA A 86 10.62 -6.71 3.45
C ALA A 86 10.08 -8.02 2.86
N ARG A 87 10.96 -8.96 2.47
CA ARG A 87 10.56 -10.28 2.00
C ARG A 87 9.75 -11.04 3.05
N LEU A 88 10.23 -11.04 4.28
CA LEU A 88 9.55 -11.68 5.40
C LEU A 88 8.15 -11.08 5.65
N ILE A 89 8.00 -9.75 5.59
CA ILE A 89 6.71 -9.07 5.70
C ILE A 89 5.76 -9.52 4.58
N LEU A 90 6.21 -9.57 3.34
CA LEU A 90 5.40 -9.99 2.20
C LEU A 90 4.87 -11.41 2.37
N ASP A 91 5.70 -12.32 2.89
CA ASP A 91 5.33 -13.72 3.10
C ASP A 91 4.44 -13.90 4.33
N GLU A 92 4.84 -13.39 5.49
CA GLU A 92 4.12 -13.58 6.76
C GLU A 92 2.78 -12.83 6.81
N SER A 93 2.68 -11.67 6.15
CA SER A 93 1.40 -10.97 6.01
C SER A 93 0.39 -11.73 5.16
N GLY A 94 0.85 -12.74 4.40
CA GLY A 94 0.06 -13.48 3.42
C GLY A 94 -0.11 -12.76 2.08
N TYR A 95 0.59 -11.62 1.85
CA TYR A 95 0.43 -10.84 0.63
C TYR A 95 0.95 -11.58 -0.60
N THR A 96 2.12 -12.20 -0.51
CA THR A 96 2.66 -13.09 -1.55
C THR A 96 1.71 -14.25 -1.82
N GLY A 97 1.23 -14.93 -0.77
CA GLY A 97 0.27 -16.04 -0.89
C GLY A 97 -1.06 -15.65 -1.52
N MET A 98 -1.54 -14.43 -1.26
CA MET A 98 -2.74 -13.90 -1.89
C MET A 98 -2.59 -13.84 -3.42
N TRP A 99 -1.47 -13.30 -3.92
CA TRP A 99 -1.21 -13.22 -5.36
C TRP A 99 -0.88 -14.59 -5.99
N GLN A 100 -0.26 -15.51 -5.23
CA GLN A 100 -0.04 -16.88 -5.69
C GLN A 100 -1.34 -17.67 -5.86
N ALA A 101 -2.35 -17.36 -5.05
CA ALA A 101 -3.68 -18.00 -5.14
C ALA A 101 -4.60 -17.32 -6.18
N ASP A 102 -4.27 -16.11 -6.61
CA ASP A 102 -5.02 -15.37 -7.62
C ASP A 102 -4.76 -15.95 -9.02
N ARG A 103 -5.83 -16.15 -9.80
CA ARG A 103 -5.78 -16.71 -11.16
C ARG A 103 -5.96 -15.63 -12.25
N SER A 104 -5.98 -14.36 -11.86
CA SER A 104 -6.07 -13.26 -12.82
C SER A 104 -4.80 -13.16 -13.66
N PRO A 105 -4.88 -12.64 -14.91
CA PRO A 105 -3.70 -12.40 -15.74
C PRO A 105 -2.67 -11.49 -15.09
N GLU A 106 -3.10 -10.58 -14.21
CA GLU A 106 -2.25 -9.61 -13.51
C GLU A 106 -1.41 -10.24 -12.39
N ALA A 107 -1.82 -11.38 -11.85
CA ALA A 107 -1.18 -12.00 -10.68
C ALA A 107 0.30 -12.29 -10.89
N ALA A 108 0.66 -12.81 -12.07
CA ALA A 108 2.06 -13.11 -12.41
C ALA A 108 2.93 -11.83 -12.43
N GLY A 109 2.43 -10.76 -13.03
CA GLY A 109 3.12 -9.46 -13.06
C GLY A 109 3.24 -8.86 -11.65
N ARG A 110 2.21 -9.00 -10.81
CA ARG A 110 2.28 -8.55 -9.41
C ARG A 110 3.34 -9.30 -8.61
N LEU A 111 3.46 -10.61 -8.78
CA LEU A 111 4.50 -11.40 -8.11
C LEU A 111 5.91 -11.00 -8.57
N GLU A 112 6.08 -10.71 -9.84
CA GLU A 112 7.37 -10.23 -10.36
C GLU A 112 7.72 -8.85 -9.79
N ASN A 113 6.78 -7.90 -9.78
CA ASN A 113 6.97 -6.60 -9.16
C ASN A 113 7.35 -6.68 -7.66
N LEU A 114 6.85 -7.70 -6.93
CA LEU A 114 7.27 -7.90 -5.53
C LEU A 114 8.74 -8.34 -5.42
N LYS A 115 9.22 -9.15 -6.36
CA LYS A 115 10.63 -9.53 -6.40
C LYS A 115 11.52 -8.34 -6.75
N GLU A 116 11.12 -7.57 -7.78
CA GLU A 116 11.81 -6.34 -8.17
C GLU A 116 11.86 -5.32 -7.03
N LEU A 117 10.77 -5.16 -6.28
CA LEU A 117 10.75 -4.32 -5.09
C LEU A 117 11.81 -4.73 -4.08
N VAL A 118 11.95 -6.03 -3.81
CA VAL A 118 12.97 -6.53 -2.86
C VAL A 118 14.38 -6.30 -3.39
N VAL A 119 14.60 -6.42 -4.70
CA VAL A 119 15.89 -6.12 -5.34
C VAL A 119 16.19 -4.63 -5.24
N ALA A 120 15.24 -3.76 -5.61
CA ALA A 120 15.41 -2.31 -5.55
C ALA A 120 15.69 -1.81 -4.12
N LEU A 121 15.08 -2.42 -3.11
CA LEU A 121 15.38 -2.09 -1.70
C LEU A 121 16.86 -2.28 -1.36
N ALA A 122 17.55 -3.24 -1.98
CA ALA A 122 18.96 -3.53 -1.71
C ALA A 122 19.93 -2.42 -2.23
N GLU A 123 19.45 -1.55 -3.11
CA GLU A 123 20.24 -0.41 -3.63
C GLU A 123 20.30 0.75 -2.64
N PHE A 124 19.51 0.73 -1.56
CA PHE A 124 19.44 1.76 -0.56
C PHE A 124 20.10 1.32 0.74
N GLU A 125 20.69 2.26 1.45
CA GLU A 125 21.35 1.98 2.73
C GLU A 125 20.36 1.47 3.79
N ASN A 126 19.14 2.01 3.78
CA ASN A 126 18.10 1.66 4.74
C ASN A 126 16.70 1.90 4.20
N LEU A 127 15.69 1.35 4.88
CA LEU A 127 14.29 1.49 4.49
C LEU A 127 13.76 2.94 4.51
N PRO A 128 14.11 3.82 5.48
CA PRO A 128 13.73 5.22 5.41
C PRO A 128 14.21 5.93 4.14
N GLY A 129 15.47 5.76 3.74
CA GLY A 129 16.03 6.36 2.53
C GLY A 129 15.32 5.90 1.26
N PHE A 130 14.97 4.60 1.16
CA PHE A 130 14.12 4.11 0.08
C PHE A 130 12.76 4.79 0.06
N LEU A 131 12.08 4.91 1.21
CA LEU A 131 10.76 5.54 1.30
C LEU A 131 10.79 7.02 0.96
N GLU A 132 11.84 7.73 1.31
CA GLU A 132 12.07 9.13 0.95
C GLU A 132 12.24 9.27 -0.57
N HIS A 133 13.09 8.42 -1.17
CA HIS A 133 13.28 8.39 -2.62
C HIS A 133 11.95 8.17 -3.36
N VAL A 134 11.18 7.18 -2.96
CA VAL A 134 9.86 6.90 -3.57
C VAL A 134 8.91 8.10 -3.42
N SER A 135 8.91 8.77 -2.28
CA SER A 135 8.07 9.98 -2.08
C SER A 135 8.49 11.10 -3.03
N LEU A 136 9.79 11.36 -3.16
CA LEU A 136 10.31 12.40 -4.07
C LEU A 136 9.99 12.11 -5.55
N VAL A 137 10.05 10.85 -5.97
CA VAL A 137 9.70 10.46 -7.34
C VAL A 137 8.20 10.68 -7.60
N MET A 138 7.34 10.30 -6.64
CA MET A 138 5.89 10.50 -6.76
C MET A 138 5.52 11.99 -6.76
N ASP A 139 6.13 12.79 -5.89
CA ASP A 139 5.91 14.24 -5.82
C ASP A 139 6.38 14.94 -7.10
N ASN A 140 7.48 14.49 -7.71
CA ASN A 140 7.95 15.01 -8.99
C ASN A 140 7.04 14.64 -10.16
N ASP A 141 6.38 13.49 -10.14
CA ASP A 141 5.40 13.12 -11.15
C ASP A 141 4.13 13.97 -11.05
N GLU A 142 3.73 14.36 -9.85
CA GLU A 142 2.59 15.29 -9.62
C GLU A 142 2.98 16.76 -9.86
N ALA A 143 4.22 17.16 -9.54
CA ALA A 143 4.72 18.53 -9.68
C ALA A 143 5.29 18.83 -11.07
N ALA A 144 5.31 17.88 -11.98
CA ALA A 144 5.76 18.08 -13.34
C ALA A 144 4.72 18.92 -14.10
N GLY A 145 4.83 20.24 -13.94
CA GLY A 145 4.01 21.24 -14.58
C GLY A 145 4.06 21.21 -16.11
N ASP A 146 3.37 22.18 -16.72
CA ASP A 146 2.92 22.34 -18.10
C ASP A 146 3.89 22.12 -19.26
N GLU A 147 5.14 21.70 -19.02
CA GLU A 147 6.18 21.51 -20.05
C GLU A 147 6.42 20.06 -20.49
N LYS A 148 5.60 19.11 -20.01
CA LYS A 148 5.73 17.69 -20.38
C LYS A 148 4.73 17.27 -21.44
N VAL A 149 5.16 16.43 -22.38
CA VAL A 149 4.25 15.70 -23.26
C VAL A 149 3.63 14.55 -22.47
N ALA A 150 2.32 14.60 -22.29
CA ALA A 150 1.56 13.53 -21.63
C ALA A 150 1.26 12.40 -22.65
N LEU A 151 1.75 11.20 -22.41
CA LEU A 151 1.41 10.01 -23.21
C LEU A 151 0.39 9.18 -22.42
N MET A 152 -0.79 8.98 -23.00
CA MET A 152 -1.88 8.27 -22.32
C MET A 152 -2.82 7.59 -23.30
N THR A 153 -3.67 6.70 -22.82
CA THR A 153 -4.74 6.11 -23.62
C THR A 153 -5.94 7.08 -23.70
N LEU A 154 -6.80 6.92 -24.71
CA LEU A 154 -8.05 7.69 -24.82
C LEU A 154 -8.97 7.50 -23.62
N HIS A 155 -8.96 6.33 -23.00
CA HIS A 155 -9.71 6.09 -21.75
C HIS A 155 -9.16 6.91 -20.57
N ALA A 156 -7.85 7.03 -20.47
CA ALA A 156 -7.22 7.85 -19.44
C ALA A 156 -7.43 9.35 -19.67
N ALA A 157 -7.56 9.77 -20.93
CA ALA A 157 -7.84 11.16 -21.30
C ALA A 157 -9.28 11.59 -21.10
N LYS A 158 -10.21 10.69 -20.74
CA LYS A 158 -11.61 11.01 -20.55
C LYS A 158 -11.80 12.06 -19.42
N GLY A 159 -12.33 13.21 -19.79
CA GLY A 159 -12.56 14.32 -18.88
C GLY A 159 -11.36 15.26 -18.68
N LEU A 160 -10.26 15.03 -19.39
CA LEU A 160 -9.12 15.95 -19.46
C LEU A 160 -9.21 16.81 -20.71
N GLU A 161 -8.64 18.01 -20.66
CA GLU A 161 -8.57 18.98 -21.77
C GLU A 161 -7.10 19.33 -22.02
N PHE A 162 -6.70 19.37 -23.30
CA PHE A 162 -5.35 19.70 -23.73
C PHE A 162 -5.40 20.65 -24.93
N ASP A 163 -4.52 21.65 -24.96
CA ASP A 163 -4.43 22.62 -26.04
C ASP A 163 -4.03 21.98 -27.39
N THR A 164 -3.21 20.91 -27.31
CA THR A 164 -2.75 20.17 -28.50
C THR A 164 -2.75 18.68 -28.22
N VAL A 165 -3.38 17.91 -29.12
CA VAL A 165 -3.48 16.45 -28.99
C VAL A 165 -2.98 15.79 -30.29
N PHE A 166 -2.08 14.81 -30.13
CA PHE A 166 -1.63 13.94 -31.22
C PHE A 166 -2.27 12.56 -31.05
N LEU A 167 -2.97 12.08 -32.04
CA LEU A 167 -3.60 10.77 -32.07
C LEU A 167 -2.88 9.88 -33.09
N PRO A 168 -1.80 9.19 -32.69
CA PRO A 168 -1.13 8.24 -33.59
C PRO A 168 -1.98 6.99 -33.80
N GLY A 169 -1.88 6.39 -34.98
CA GLY A 169 -2.63 5.17 -35.30
C GLY A 169 -4.12 5.38 -35.61
N TRP A 170 -4.50 6.59 -36.04
CA TRP A 170 -5.87 6.86 -36.48
C TRP A 170 -6.04 6.33 -37.93
N GLU A 171 -6.38 5.05 -38.05
CA GLU A 171 -6.52 4.33 -39.32
C GLU A 171 -7.88 3.65 -39.40
N GLU A 172 -8.44 3.55 -40.62
CA GLU A 172 -9.71 2.88 -40.84
C GLU A 172 -9.61 1.40 -40.45
N GLY A 173 -10.53 0.94 -39.57
CA GLY A 173 -10.51 -0.42 -39.02
C GLY A 173 -9.73 -0.59 -37.70
N LEU A 174 -8.98 0.44 -37.24
CA LEU A 174 -8.35 0.50 -35.94
C LEU A 174 -9.07 1.48 -35.02
N MET A 175 -9.43 2.67 -35.52
CA MET A 175 -10.24 3.68 -34.81
C MET A 175 -10.87 4.64 -35.83
N PRO A 176 -12.15 5.06 -35.60
CA PRO A 176 -13.12 4.55 -34.62
C PRO A 176 -13.70 3.18 -35.03
N ASN A 177 -14.02 2.35 -34.04
CA ASN A 177 -14.84 1.14 -34.23
C ASN A 177 -16.31 1.49 -34.27
#